data_7f13f04ec8e6334e87008808a9ddd4af
#
_entry.id   7f13f04ec8e6334e87008808a9ddd4af
#
_cell.length_a   1.000
_cell.length_b   1.000
_cell.length_c   1.000
_cell.angle_alpha   90.00
_cell.angle_beta   90.00
_cell.angle_gamma   90.00
#
_symmetry.space_group_name_H-M   'P 1'
#
loop_
_entity.id
_entity.type
_entity.pdbx_description
1 polymer ?
#
loop_
_entity_poly.entity_id
_entity_poly.type
_entity_poly.pdbx_seq_one_letter_code
_entity_poly.pdbx_strand_id
1 'polypeptide(L)'
;MNLLSGATGLVGAHLLAQLILNKEQTRALYRTKAKQDQAISTILKYGITPLEVDQFVEWFQGDILDIPRLEEAFLDVTHVYHCAGLISNSPSEYKRMRKINIEGTSNMVNLAIDFSILKFCHVSSISTLGKTLGDEFVTEETVLTEDLKHSTYEISKYGAEMEVWRGSQEGLDVVIVNPGIILGDGFYESGSGLLLSKIKNGLKFYPQKITGFVSVYDVCKAMHQLMKSSIINERFILVAENLKFEKVIDEFSRLYKVSPPKLALKLWMLYLAWCFEILRSFLTSYKRKLTLDAIPNLFKNSFYSSEKIKSKLNFEFEAFTDYASKISKRS
;
A
#
# COMPACT_ATOMS: atom_id res chain seq x y z
N MET A 1 -5.92 -2.28 23.44
CA MET A 1 -6.52 -2.76 22.17
C MET A 1 -5.86 -2.07 20.98
N ASN A 2 -5.73 -2.75 19.83
CA ASN A 2 -5.30 -2.12 18.58
C ASN A 2 -6.48 -1.49 17.84
N LEU A 3 -6.26 -0.37 17.13
CA LEU A 3 -7.18 0.16 16.12
C LEU A 3 -6.55 0.00 14.74
N LEU A 4 -7.26 -0.65 13.81
CA LEU A 4 -6.80 -0.86 12.45
C LEU A 4 -7.71 -0.13 11.46
N SER A 5 -7.24 0.95 10.86
CA SER A 5 -7.92 1.58 9.74
C SER A 5 -7.52 0.92 8.42
N GLY A 6 -8.43 0.88 7.47
CA GLY A 6 -8.20 0.19 6.20
C GLY A 6 -8.15 -1.34 6.33
N ALA A 7 -8.75 -1.92 7.36
CA ALA A 7 -8.82 -3.36 7.64
C ALA A 7 -9.40 -4.19 6.48
N THR A 8 -10.17 -3.56 5.61
CA THR A 8 -10.80 -4.20 4.44
C THR A 8 -10.03 -3.99 3.12
N GLY A 9 -8.77 -3.55 3.20
CA GLY A 9 -7.84 -3.46 2.06
C GLY A 9 -6.80 -4.57 2.08
N LEU A 10 -5.93 -4.61 1.05
CA LEU A 10 -4.90 -5.64 0.90
C LEU A 10 -4.03 -5.76 2.17
N VAL A 11 -3.35 -4.68 2.56
CA VAL A 11 -2.46 -4.72 3.74
C VAL A 11 -3.25 -4.95 5.02
N GLY A 12 -4.37 -4.23 5.21
CA GLY A 12 -5.13 -4.31 6.44
C GLY A 12 -5.72 -5.68 6.73
N ALA A 13 -6.27 -6.38 5.72
CA ALA A 13 -6.83 -7.73 5.92
C ALA A 13 -5.76 -8.77 6.26
N HIS A 14 -4.60 -8.70 5.60
CA HIS A 14 -3.47 -9.59 5.91
C HIS A 14 -2.83 -9.27 7.28
N LEU A 15 -2.74 -7.98 7.63
CA LEU A 15 -2.28 -7.58 8.96
C LEU A 15 -3.26 -8.05 10.05
N LEU A 16 -4.57 -7.93 9.81
CA LEU A 16 -5.59 -8.39 10.75
C LEU A 16 -5.47 -9.90 10.98
N ALA A 17 -5.23 -10.70 9.92
CA ALA A 17 -4.96 -12.12 10.06
C ALA A 17 -3.73 -12.39 10.96
N GLN A 18 -2.65 -11.61 10.77
CA GLN A 18 -1.47 -11.75 11.61
C GLN A 18 -1.73 -11.37 13.07
N LEU A 19 -2.50 -10.30 13.33
CA LEU A 19 -2.85 -9.88 14.68
C LEU A 19 -3.71 -10.95 15.40
N ILE A 20 -4.67 -11.57 14.69
CA ILE A 20 -5.45 -12.70 15.23
C ILE A 20 -4.55 -13.89 15.60
N LEU A 21 -3.63 -14.27 14.71
CA LEU A 21 -2.67 -15.37 14.97
C LEU A 21 -1.77 -15.08 16.19
N ASN A 22 -1.50 -13.81 16.47
CA ASN A 22 -0.79 -13.36 17.68
C ASN A 22 -1.71 -13.12 18.88
N LYS A 23 -3.02 -13.44 18.77
CA LYS A 23 -4.05 -13.29 19.83
C LYS A 23 -4.19 -11.84 20.31
N GLU A 24 -4.07 -10.88 19.40
CA GLU A 24 -4.17 -9.46 19.71
C GLU A 24 -5.57 -8.92 19.42
N GLN A 25 -6.20 -8.35 20.46
CA GLN A 25 -7.50 -7.69 20.32
C GLN A 25 -7.38 -6.48 19.40
N THR A 26 -8.23 -6.43 18.36
CA THR A 26 -8.17 -5.39 17.34
C THR A 26 -9.55 -4.89 16.97
N ARG A 27 -9.78 -3.58 17.09
CA ARG A 27 -10.93 -2.89 16.50
C ARG A 27 -10.61 -2.58 15.05
N ALA A 28 -11.37 -3.18 14.12
CA ALA A 28 -11.13 -3.13 12.68
C ALA A 28 -12.17 -2.23 12.00
N LEU A 29 -11.72 -1.09 11.45
CA LEU A 29 -12.63 -0.16 10.76
C LEU A 29 -13.03 -0.71 9.39
N TYR A 30 -14.33 -0.70 9.11
CA TYR A 30 -14.88 -1.02 7.80
C TYR A 30 -15.98 -0.02 7.38
N ARG A 31 -16.17 0.19 6.08
CA ARG A 31 -17.18 1.10 5.56
C ARG A 31 -18.44 0.39 5.04
N THR A 32 -18.27 -0.75 4.41
CA THR A 32 -19.37 -1.51 3.83
C THR A 32 -19.25 -2.99 4.16
N LYS A 33 -20.41 -3.64 4.34
CA LYS A 33 -20.49 -5.07 4.65
C LYS A 33 -19.77 -5.94 3.61
N ALA A 34 -19.97 -5.65 2.33
CA ALA A 34 -19.32 -6.40 1.24
C ALA A 34 -17.77 -6.39 1.34
N LYS A 35 -17.17 -5.24 1.75
CA LYS A 35 -15.71 -5.15 1.96
C LYS A 35 -15.26 -5.87 3.23
N GLN A 36 -16.07 -5.87 4.28
CA GLN A 36 -15.84 -6.66 5.47
C GLN A 36 -15.84 -8.16 5.13
N ASP A 37 -16.83 -8.64 4.39
CA ASP A 37 -16.94 -10.05 4.00
C ASP A 37 -15.72 -10.48 3.12
N GLN A 38 -15.26 -9.60 2.23
CA GLN A 38 -14.03 -9.83 1.44
C GLN A 38 -12.80 -9.97 2.35
N ALA A 39 -12.66 -9.13 3.37
CA ALA A 39 -11.55 -9.21 4.33
C ALA A 39 -11.62 -10.50 5.16
N ILE A 40 -12.80 -10.86 5.67
CA ILE A 40 -13.02 -12.11 6.39
C ILE A 40 -12.63 -13.31 5.52
N SER A 41 -13.09 -13.35 4.26
CA SER A 41 -12.71 -14.41 3.31
C SER A 41 -11.19 -14.53 3.14
N THR A 42 -10.46 -13.41 3.16
CA THR A 42 -8.99 -13.41 3.08
C THR A 42 -8.36 -13.92 4.37
N ILE A 43 -8.87 -13.52 5.53
CA ILE A 43 -8.42 -13.94 6.85
C ILE A 43 -8.57 -15.46 7.03
N LEU A 44 -9.70 -16.02 6.62
CA LEU A 44 -9.96 -17.48 6.73
C LEU A 44 -8.96 -18.33 5.91
N LYS A 45 -8.34 -17.77 4.86
CA LYS A 45 -7.27 -18.46 4.10
C LYS A 45 -5.99 -18.70 4.92
N TYR A 46 -5.86 -18.10 6.09
CA TYR A 46 -4.75 -18.34 7.02
C TYR A 46 -4.98 -19.51 7.95
N GLY A 47 -6.09 -20.25 7.80
CA GLY A 47 -6.51 -21.31 8.71
C GLY A 47 -7.16 -20.80 9.99
N ILE A 48 -7.44 -19.50 10.05
CA ILE A 48 -8.17 -18.86 11.16
C ILE A 48 -9.64 -19.24 11.07
N THR A 49 -10.24 -19.63 12.18
CA THR A 49 -11.66 -19.98 12.25
C THR A 49 -12.56 -18.76 12.42
N PRO A 50 -13.83 -18.81 12.02
CA PRO A 50 -14.77 -17.71 12.29
C PRO A 50 -14.87 -17.36 13.78
N LEU A 51 -14.78 -18.36 14.67
CA LEU A 51 -14.79 -18.15 16.12
C LEU A 51 -13.58 -17.31 16.59
N GLU A 52 -12.39 -17.54 16.04
CA GLU A 52 -11.21 -16.73 16.36
C GLU A 52 -11.35 -15.31 15.82
N VAL A 53 -11.97 -15.13 14.64
CA VAL A 53 -12.29 -13.78 14.14
C VAL A 53 -13.19 -13.06 15.13
N ASP A 54 -14.28 -13.69 15.57
CA ASP A 54 -15.23 -13.10 16.52
C ASP A 54 -14.60 -12.86 17.90
N GLN A 55 -13.62 -13.69 18.31
CA GLN A 55 -12.93 -13.57 19.57
C GLN A 55 -11.93 -12.39 19.60
N PHE A 56 -11.21 -12.14 18.50
CA PHE A 56 -10.10 -11.18 18.49
C PHE A 56 -10.39 -9.90 17.71
N VAL A 57 -11.51 -9.83 16.96
CA VAL A 57 -11.83 -8.69 16.10
C VAL A 57 -13.17 -8.07 16.47
N GLU A 58 -13.11 -6.82 16.89
CA GLU A 58 -14.28 -5.95 16.96
C GLU A 58 -14.43 -5.19 15.64
N TRP A 59 -15.41 -5.58 14.82
CA TRP A 59 -15.71 -4.88 13.59
C TRP A 59 -16.47 -3.59 13.87
N PHE A 60 -15.88 -2.45 13.54
CA PHE A 60 -16.44 -1.13 13.80
C PHE A 60 -16.73 -0.42 12.46
N GLN A 61 -18.01 -0.09 12.20
CA GLN A 61 -18.38 0.62 11.00
C GLN A 61 -18.06 2.11 11.14
N GLY A 62 -17.17 2.64 10.29
CA GLY A 62 -16.75 4.04 10.32
C GLY A 62 -15.93 4.43 9.09
N ASP A 63 -15.83 5.73 8.84
CA ASP A 63 -14.97 6.33 7.83
C ASP A 63 -13.95 7.24 8.53
N ILE A 64 -12.70 7.26 8.06
CA ILE A 64 -11.63 8.12 8.62
C ILE A 64 -11.91 9.62 8.42
N LEU A 65 -12.97 9.97 7.70
CA LEU A 65 -13.45 11.35 7.54
C LEU A 65 -14.59 11.71 8.49
N ASP A 66 -15.11 10.76 9.25
CA ASP A 66 -16.21 10.93 10.20
C ASP A 66 -15.62 11.02 11.62
N ILE A 67 -15.28 12.25 12.05
CA ILE A 67 -14.60 12.50 13.32
C ILE A 67 -15.43 12.00 14.52
N PRO A 68 -16.73 12.31 14.66
CA PRO A 68 -17.51 11.80 15.80
C PRO A 68 -17.50 10.27 15.89
N ARG A 69 -17.58 9.61 14.74
CA ARG A 69 -17.57 8.14 14.69
C ARG A 69 -16.17 7.58 14.98
N LEU A 70 -15.11 8.31 14.61
CA LEU A 70 -13.73 7.94 14.97
C LEU A 70 -13.46 8.12 16.47
N GLU A 71 -13.97 9.17 17.12
CA GLU A 71 -13.83 9.34 18.56
C GLU A 71 -14.34 8.11 19.33
N GLU A 72 -15.51 7.57 18.94
CA GLU A 72 -16.01 6.31 19.49
C GLU A 72 -15.07 5.14 19.20
N ALA A 73 -14.47 5.10 18.00
CA ALA A 73 -13.55 4.04 17.61
C ALA A 73 -12.22 4.07 18.36
N PHE A 74 -11.79 5.22 18.88
CA PHE A 74 -10.56 5.39 19.64
C PHE A 74 -10.69 5.03 21.14
N LEU A 75 -11.90 4.81 21.65
CA LEU A 75 -12.11 4.41 23.05
C LEU A 75 -11.36 3.10 23.38
N ASP A 76 -10.58 3.08 24.45
CA ASP A 76 -9.79 1.93 24.94
C ASP A 76 -8.68 1.46 23.98
N VAL A 77 -8.34 2.28 22.98
CA VAL A 77 -7.25 2.00 22.03
C VAL A 77 -5.90 2.43 22.63
N THR A 78 -4.88 1.62 22.40
CA THR A 78 -3.51 1.93 22.83
C THR A 78 -2.52 2.02 21.64
N HIS A 79 -2.83 1.34 20.54
CA HIS A 79 -1.97 1.29 19.35
C HIS A 79 -2.80 1.45 18.09
N VAL A 80 -2.29 2.18 17.11
CA VAL A 80 -2.97 2.42 15.83
C VAL A 80 -2.14 1.89 14.68
N TYR A 81 -2.78 1.09 13.82
CA TYR A 81 -2.28 0.71 12.50
C TYR A 81 -3.10 1.44 11.43
N HIS A 82 -2.49 2.40 10.77
CA HIS A 82 -3.15 3.21 9.75
C HIS A 82 -2.80 2.71 8.35
N CYS A 83 -3.65 1.80 7.82
CA CYS A 83 -3.54 1.22 6.47
C CYS A 83 -4.54 1.85 5.47
N ALA A 84 -5.43 2.71 5.93
CA ALA A 84 -6.42 3.35 5.07
C ALA A 84 -5.74 4.29 4.07
N GLY A 85 -6.15 4.21 2.82
CA GLY A 85 -5.68 5.09 1.76
C GLY A 85 -6.33 4.75 0.42
N LEU A 86 -6.44 5.76 -0.44
CA LEU A 86 -6.96 5.60 -1.80
C LEU A 86 -5.79 5.64 -2.79
N ILE A 87 -5.74 4.62 -3.66
CA ILE A 87 -4.78 4.54 -4.76
C ILE A 87 -5.52 4.81 -6.07
N SER A 88 -5.12 5.84 -6.80
CA SER A 88 -5.64 6.11 -8.14
C SER A 88 -4.60 6.83 -9.00
N ASN A 89 -4.54 6.44 -10.27
CA ASN A 89 -3.72 7.14 -11.27
C ASN A 89 -4.57 8.15 -12.08
N SER A 90 -5.87 8.28 -11.77
CA SER A 90 -6.75 9.21 -12.47
C SER A 90 -6.66 10.62 -11.88
N PRO A 91 -6.34 11.65 -12.71
CA PRO A 91 -6.31 13.04 -12.24
C PRO A 91 -7.64 13.51 -11.65
N SER A 92 -8.76 12.99 -12.13
CA SER A 92 -10.10 13.33 -11.64
C SER A 92 -10.35 12.88 -10.19
N GLU A 93 -9.57 11.92 -9.70
CA GLU A 93 -9.66 11.42 -8.31
C GLU A 93 -8.76 12.22 -7.33
N TYR A 94 -8.03 13.24 -7.80
CA TYR A 94 -7.07 13.97 -6.97
C TYR A 94 -7.71 14.60 -5.72
N LYS A 95 -8.83 15.30 -5.88
CA LYS A 95 -9.55 15.90 -4.73
C LYS A 95 -9.97 14.84 -3.72
N ARG A 96 -10.44 13.69 -4.21
CA ARG A 96 -10.85 12.57 -3.37
C ARG A 96 -9.65 11.91 -2.68
N MET A 97 -8.52 11.74 -3.40
CA MET A 97 -7.27 11.25 -2.80
C MET A 97 -6.76 12.18 -1.71
N ARG A 98 -6.73 13.49 -1.94
CA ARG A 98 -6.34 14.45 -0.90
C ARG A 98 -7.21 14.33 0.33
N LYS A 99 -8.53 14.31 0.15
CA LYS A 99 -9.47 14.19 1.26
C LYS A 99 -9.27 12.90 2.05
N ILE A 100 -9.15 11.75 1.38
CA ILE A 100 -8.99 10.48 2.09
C ILE A 100 -7.56 10.32 2.65
N ASN A 101 -6.54 10.58 1.84
CA ASN A 101 -5.16 10.27 2.25
C ASN A 101 -4.60 11.34 3.21
N ILE A 102 -4.84 12.64 2.95
CA ILE A 102 -4.29 13.71 3.80
C ILE A 102 -5.22 14.01 4.97
N GLU A 103 -6.46 14.47 4.70
CA GLU A 103 -7.39 14.86 5.75
C GLU A 103 -7.77 13.67 6.65
N GLY A 104 -8.01 12.48 6.05
CA GLY A 104 -8.27 11.26 6.81
C GLY A 104 -7.11 10.84 7.70
N THR A 105 -5.86 10.97 7.23
CA THR A 105 -4.66 10.70 8.05
C THR A 105 -4.51 11.76 9.14
N SER A 106 -4.76 13.03 8.83
CA SER A 106 -4.76 14.13 9.82
C SER A 106 -5.74 13.86 10.95
N ASN A 107 -6.98 13.43 10.64
CA ASN A 107 -7.98 13.06 11.66
C ASN A 107 -7.48 11.91 12.55
N MET A 108 -6.91 10.86 11.95
CA MET A 108 -6.36 9.73 12.70
C MET A 108 -5.21 10.13 13.61
N VAL A 109 -4.33 11.04 13.16
CA VAL A 109 -3.19 11.57 13.94
C VAL A 109 -3.68 12.45 15.08
N ASN A 110 -4.61 13.38 14.81
CA ASN A 110 -5.15 14.25 15.85
C ASN A 110 -5.81 13.43 16.97
N LEU A 111 -6.68 12.49 16.62
CA LEU A 111 -7.30 11.61 17.60
C LEU A 111 -6.29 10.71 18.33
N ALA A 112 -5.23 10.28 17.65
CA ALA A 112 -4.17 9.51 18.31
C ALA A 112 -3.45 10.34 19.38
N ILE A 113 -3.27 11.65 19.16
CA ILE A 113 -2.72 12.58 20.16
C ILE A 113 -3.73 12.80 21.29
N ASP A 114 -4.97 13.14 20.95
CA ASP A 114 -6.03 13.44 21.93
C ASP A 114 -6.32 12.27 22.86
N PHE A 115 -6.30 11.05 22.35
CA PHE A 115 -6.49 9.82 23.13
C PHE A 115 -5.20 9.22 23.70
N SER A 116 -4.07 9.94 23.62
CA SER A 116 -2.77 9.53 24.18
C SER A 116 -2.34 8.12 23.73
N ILE A 117 -2.45 7.85 22.42
CA ILE A 117 -2.06 6.58 21.83
C ILE A 117 -0.56 6.34 22.04
N LEU A 118 -0.19 5.14 22.48
CA LEU A 118 1.19 4.80 22.79
C LEU A 118 2.07 4.72 21.52
N LYS A 119 1.52 4.20 20.42
CA LYS A 119 2.28 4.11 19.16
C LYS A 119 1.39 4.04 17.95
N PHE A 120 1.83 4.69 16.86
CA PHE A 120 1.12 4.82 15.60
C PHE A 120 1.97 4.29 14.44
N CYS A 121 1.47 3.31 13.69
CA CYS A 121 2.12 2.77 12.49
C CYS A 121 1.38 3.22 11.23
N HIS A 122 2.07 3.91 10.31
CA HIS A 122 1.51 4.37 9.04
C HIS A 122 2.05 3.60 7.85
N VAL A 123 1.15 3.16 6.96
CA VAL A 123 1.53 2.61 5.66
C VAL A 123 1.61 3.74 4.64
N SER A 124 2.83 4.20 4.37
CA SER A 124 3.14 5.16 3.31
C SER A 124 3.44 4.44 1.97
N SER A 125 4.44 4.85 1.23
CA SER A 125 4.87 4.24 -0.04
C SER A 125 6.28 4.69 -0.38
N ILE A 126 7.04 3.90 -1.16
CA ILE A 126 8.28 4.36 -1.79
C ILE A 126 8.07 5.58 -2.69
N SER A 127 6.84 5.87 -3.10
CA SER A 127 6.51 7.03 -3.94
C SER A 127 6.62 8.39 -3.21
N THR A 128 6.73 8.38 -1.88
CA THR A 128 6.95 9.58 -1.05
C THR A 128 8.42 9.95 -0.91
N LEU A 129 9.30 9.05 -1.36
CA LEU A 129 10.73 9.28 -1.35
C LEU A 129 11.18 9.99 -2.63
N GLY A 130 12.31 10.67 -2.56
CA GLY A 130 12.93 11.32 -3.71
C GLY A 130 13.37 10.33 -4.79
N LYS A 131 13.98 10.85 -5.83
CA LYS A 131 14.56 10.06 -6.92
C LYS A 131 16.05 10.34 -6.98
N THR A 132 16.81 9.28 -7.19
CA THR A 132 18.26 9.36 -7.42
C THR A 132 18.57 9.44 -8.91
N LEU A 133 19.79 9.82 -9.25
CA LEU A 133 20.29 9.81 -10.63
C LEU A 133 20.94 8.46 -10.94
N GLY A 134 20.73 7.98 -12.16
CA GLY A 134 21.30 6.71 -12.59
C GLY A 134 20.74 5.52 -11.82
N ASP A 135 21.64 4.59 -11.45
CA ASP A 135 21.33 3.34 -10.74
C ASP A 135 21.61 3.43 -9.23
N GLU A 136 21.73 4.63 -8.68
CA GLU A 136 21.89 4.83 -7.24
C GLU A 136 20.64 4.39 -6.48
N PHE A 137 20.86 3.84 -5.28
CA PHE A 137 19.77 3.41 -4.42
C PHE A 137 19.08 4.60 -3.73
N VAL A 138 17.74 4.60 -3.79
CA VAL A 138 16.90 5.43 -2.94
C VAL A 138 16.91 4.84 -1.53
N THR A 139 17.21 5.68 -0.55
CA THR A 139 17.20 5.34 0.87
C THR A 139 16.14 6.16 1.61
N GLU A 140 15.95 5.90 2.89
CA GLU A 140 15.07 6.68 3.74
C GLU A 140 15.47 8.15 3.86
N GLU A 141 16.74 8.48 3.58
CA GLU A 141 17.28 9.86 3.61
C GLU A 141 17.06 10.61 2.29
N THR A 142 16.63 9.91 1.23
CA THR A 142 16.39 10.53 -0.08
C THR A 142 15.14 11.41 -0.03
N VAL A 143 15.34 12.73 -0.11
CA VAL A 143 14.27 13.72 0.02
C VAL A 143 13.52 13.89 -1.31
N LEU A 144 12.20 14.03 -1.22
CA LEU A 144 11.37 14.39 -2.37
C LEU A 144 11.64 15.86 -2.74
N THR A 145 12.11 16.11 -3.97
CA THR A 145 12.45 17.46 -4.44
C THR A 145 11.29 18.08 -5.22
N GLU A 146 11.06 19.38 -5.04
CA GLU A 146 9.99 20.13 -5.73
C GLU A 146 10.23 20.28 -7.23
N ASP A 147 11.48 20.19 -7.68
CA ASP A 147 11.87 20.35 -9.08
C ASP A 147 11.33 19.26 -10.02
N LEU A 148 10.84 18.16 -9.49
CA LEU A 148 10.31 17.06 -10.26
C LEU A 148 8.78 17.08 -10.30
N LYS A 149 8.21 16.83 -11.48
CA LYS A 149 6.77 16.63 -11.60
C LYS A 149 6.35 15.35 -10.88
N HIS A 150 5.46 15.51 -9.90
CA HIS A 150 4.92 14.42 -9.10
C HIS A 150 3.51 14.04 -9.58
N SER A 151 3.20 12.75 -9.53
CA SER A 151 1.83 12.29 -9.76
C SER A 151 0.91 12.73 -8.61
N THR A 152 -0.38 12.82 -8.89
CA THR A 152 -1.39 13.15 -7.88
C THR A 152 -1.41 12.16 -6.72
N TYR A 153 -1.06 10.92 -6.98
CA TYR A 153 -0.91 9.88 -5.94
C TYR A 153 0.32 10.15 -5.05
N GLU A 154 1.50 10.43 -5.64
CA GLU A 154 2.73 10.77 -4.90
C GLU A 154 2.48 11.96 -3.97
N ILE A 155 1.88 13.04 -4.48
CA ILE A 155 1.54 14.24 -3.68
C ILE A 155 0.61 13.88 -2.51
N SER A 156 -0.42 13.06 -2.75
CA SER A 156 -1.39 12.72 -1.72
C SER A 156 -0.79 11.81 -0.62
N LYS A 157 0.12 10.90 -0.99
CA LYS A 157 0.80 10.03 -0.02
C LYS A 157 1.88 10.80 0.76
N TYR A 158 2.61 11.69 0.08
CA TYR A 158 3.57 12.57 0.75
C TYR A 158 2.88 13.48 1.77
N GLY A 159 1.76 14.13 1.39
CA GLY A 159 1.00 14.95 2.33
C GLY A 159 0.47 14.15 3.54
N ALA A 160 0.03 12.91 3.32
CA ALA A 160 -0.37 12.02 4.42
C ALA A 160 0.81 11.67 5.34
N GLU A 161 2.00 11.39 4.78
CA GLU A 161 3.21 11.11 5.56
C GLU A 161 3.64 12.34 6.37
N MET A 162 3.48 13.56 5.81
CA MET A 162 3.77 14.81 6.53
C MET A 162 2.84 15.02 7.73
N GLU A 163 1.56 14.63 7.66
CA GLU A 163 0.67 14.65 8.82
C GLU A 163 1.14 13.71 9.94
N VAL A 164 1.68 12.55 9.59
CA VAL A 164 2.24 11.63 10.58
C VAL A 164 3.51 12.19 11.21
N TRP A 165 4.39 12.81 10.41
CA TRP A 165 5.57 13.52 10.93
C TRP A 165 5.20 14.70 11.79
N ARG A 166 4.14 15.45 11.46
CA ARG A 166 3.60 16.49 12.34
C ARG A 166 3.20 15.90 13.69
N GLY A 167 2.45 14.78 13.71
CA GLY A 167 2.08 14.11 14.94
C GLY A 167 3.28 13.70 15.81
N SER A 168 4.38 13.27 15.17
CA SER A 168 5.60 12.94 15.92
C SER A 168 6.24 14.16 16.61
N GLN A 169 6.15 15.33 16.00
CA GLN A 169 6.62 16.58 16.60
C GLN A 169 5.70 17.05 17.76
N GLU A 170 4.45 16.57 17.77
CA GLU A 170 3.47 16.85 18.84
C GLU A 170 3.45 15.77 19.92
N GLY A 171 4.44 14.84 19.91
CA GLY A 171 4.66 13.86 20.96
C GLY A 171 4.06 12.47 20.72
N LEU A 172 3.52 12.20 19.52
CA LEU A 172 3.03 10.86 19.16
C LEU A 172 4.21 9.99 18.69
N ASP A 173 4.42 8.84 19.32
CA ASP A 173 5.41 7.86 18.88
C ASP A 173 4.96 7.22 17.56
N VAL A 174 5.69 7.47 16.47
CA VAL A 174 5.31 6.99 15.14
C VAL A 174 6.35 6.06 14.53
N VAL A 175 5.88 5.11 13.71
CA VAL A 175 6.69 4.37 12.75
C VAL A 175 6.01 4.39 11.39
N ILE A 176 6.80 4.63 10.34
CA ILE A 176 6.28 4.73 8.97
C ILE A 176 6.92 3.63 8.12
N VAL A 177 6.12 2.92 7.38
CA VAL A 177 6.63 1.97 6.39
C VAL A 177 6.37 2.50 4.98
N ASN A 178 7.40 2.44 4.12
CA ASN A 178 7.37 2.87 2.73
C ASN A 178 7.53 1.62 1.83
N PRO A 179 6.47 0.83 1.64
CA PRO A 179 6.55 -0.37 0.82
C PRO A 179 6.69 -0.04 -0.66
N GLY A 180 7.40 -0.91 -1.38
CA GLY A 180 7.39 -1.01 -2.83
C GLY A 180 6.02 -1.45 -3.35
N ILE A 181 6.01 -2.00 -4.57
CA ILE A 181 4.77 -2.62 -5.10
C ILE A 181 4.48 -3.86 -4.26
N ILE A 182 3.39 -3.79 -3.47
CA ILE A 182 2.98 -4.87 -2.58
C ILE A 182 2.25 -5.93 -3.39
N LEU A 183 2.76 -7.15 -3.43
CA LEU A 183 2.10 -8.29 -4.04
C LEU A 183 1.42 -9.13 -2.95
N GLY A 184 0.14 -9.46 -3.18
CA GLY A 184 -0.66 -10.25 -2.23
C GLY A 184 -1.94 -10.77 -2.87
N ASP A 185 -2.55 -11.75 -2.24
CA ASP A 185 -3.80 -12.38 -2.67
C ASP A 185 -5.07 -11.71 -2.09
N GLY A 186 -6.23 -12.05 -2.63
CA GLY A 186 -7.54 -11.65 -2.10
C GLY A 186 -8.11 -10.33 -2.62
N PHE A 187 -7.30 -9.44 -3.23
CA PHE A 187 -7.70 -8.08 -3.63
C PHE A 187 -7.32 -7.78 -5.08
N TYR A 188 -8.08 -8.29 -6.05
CA TYR A 188 -7.74 -8.25 -7.47
C TYR A 188 -8.36 -7.09 -8.25
N GLU A 189 -9.20 -6.27 -7.60
CA GLU A 189 -9.94 -5.18 -8.24
C GLU A 189 -9.26 -3.81 -8.13
N SER A 190 -8.23 -3.69 -7.29
CA SER A 190 -7.57 -2.41 -7.00
C SER A 190 -6.08 -2.56 -6.72
N GLY A 191 -5.34 -1.46 -6.79
CA GLY A 191 -3.93 -1.41 -6.46
C GLY A 191 -3.07 -2.38 -7.27
N SER A 192 -2.10 -2.99 -6.62
CA SER A 192 -1.20 -3.99 -7.23
C SER A 192 -1.91 -5.32 -7.56
N GLY A 193 -3.02 -5.64 -6.91
CA GLY A 193 -3.82 -6.81 -7.26
C GLY A 193 -4.40 -6.76 -8.68
N LEU A 194 -4.64 -5.55 -9.23
CA LEU A 194 -5.00 -5.39 -10.64
C LEU A 194 -3.92 -5.92 -11.60
N LEU A 195 -2.64 -5.85 -11.23
CA LEU A 195 -1.56 -6.43 -12.03
C LEU A 195 -1.73 -7.94 -12.12
N LEU A 196 -1.93 -8.62 -10.98
CA LEU A 196 -2.14 -10.07 -10.92
C LEU A 196 -3.39 -10.50 -11.69
N SER A 197 -4.50 -9.75 -11.53
CA SER A 197 -5.73 -9.98 -12.29
C SER A 197 -5.51 -9.83 -13.80
N LYS A 198 -4.79 -8.80 -14.25
CA LYS A 198 -4.48 -8.59 -15.66
C LYS A 198 -3.58 -9.70 -16.22
N ILE A 199 -2.59 -10.18 -15.45
CA ILE A 199 -1.75 -11.32 -15.86
C ILE A 199 -2.61 -12.54 -16.05
N LYS A 200 -3.46 -12.89 -15.06
CA LYS A 200 -4.37 -14.05 -15.12
C LYS A 200 -5.32 -14.01 -16.32
N ASN A 201 -5.73 -12.80 -16.72
CA ASN A 201 -6.63 -12.56 -17.87
C ASN A 201 -5.90 -12.34 -19.22
N GLY A 202 -4.59 -12.60 -19.29
CA GLY A 202 -3.82 -12.50 -20.54
C GLY A 202 -3.36 -11.08 -20.85
N LEU A 203 -2.44 -10.56 -20.05
CA LEU A 203 -1.81 -9.26 -20.29
C LEU A 203 -1.09 -9.24 -21.64
N LYS A 204 -1.30 -8.19 -22.46
CA LYS A 204 -0.74 -8.09 -23.83
C LYS A 204 0.60 -7.35 -23.87
N PHE A 205 0.81 -6.39 -22.95
CA PHE A 205 1.98 -5.51 -22.93
C PHE A 205 2.57 -5.44 -21.53
N TYR A 206 3.89 -5.27 -21.43
CA TYR A 206 4.58 -5.08 -20.16
C TYR A 206 5.49 -3.84 -20.19
N PRO A 207 5.61 -3.09 -19.08
CA PRO A 207 6.54 -1.97 -19.00
C PRO A 207 7.97 -2.47 -18.81
N GLN A 208 8.92 -1.85 -19.52
CA GLN A 208 10.35 -2.10 -19.32
C GLN A 208 10.86 -1.20 -18.19
N LYS A 209 10.65 -1.61 -16.96
CA LYS A 209 11.01 -0.83 -15.77
C LYS A 209 11.49 -1.76 -14.66
N ILE A 210 12.48 -1.29 -13.91
CA ILE A 210 12.89 -1.89 -12.63
C ILE A 210 12.29 -1.05 -11.50
N THR A 211 11.76 -1.70 -10.48
CA THR A 211 11.27 -1.05 -9.25
C THR A 211 11.27 -2.04 -8.09
N GLY A 212 11.00 -1.53 -6.87
CA GLY A 212 10.91 -2.35 -5.67
C GLY A 212 9.62 -3.13 -5.57
N PHE A 213 9.72 -4.41 -5.23
CA PHE A 213 8.60 -5.29 -4.92
C PHE A 213 8.75 -5.89 -3.52
N VAL A 214 7.63 -6.17 -2.89
CA VAL A 214 7.57 -6.78 -1.55
C VAL A 214 6.31 -7.61 -1.42
N SER A 215 6.36 -8.68 -0.62
CA SER A 215 5.17 -9.45 -0.26
C SER A 215 4.30 -8.70 0.75
N VAL A 216 2.99 -8.88 0.68
CA VAL A 216 2.08 -8.37 1.71
C VAL A 216 2.39 -8.97 3.08
N TYR A 217 2.89 -10.21 3.10
CA TYR A 217 3.26 -10.91 4.32
C TYR A 217 4.43 -10.24 5.04
N ASP A 218 5.48 -9.84 4.28
CA ASP A 218 6.63 -9.11 4.83
C ASP A 218 6.24 -7.70 5.29
N VAL A 219 5.37 -7.01 4.56
CA VAL A 219 4.85 -5.71 5.00
C VAL A 219 4.15 -5.84 6.35
N CYS A 220 3.26 -6.82 6.50
CA CYS A 220 2.56 -7.05 7.77
C CYS A 220 3.52 -7.47 8.89
N LYS A 221 4.48 -8.37 8.61
CA LYS A 221 5.52 -8.80 9.55
C LYS A 221 6.36 -7.60 10.03
N ALA A 222 6.80 -6.73 9.12
CA ALA A 222 7.57 -5.54 9.44
C ALA A 222 6.76 -4.56 10.30
N MET A 223 5.51 -4.27 9.94
CA MET A 223 4.63 -3.41 10.72
C MET A 223 4.43 -3.94 12.14
N HIS A 224 4.16 -5.24 12.28
CA HIS A 224 3.97 -5.86 13.60
C HIS A 224 5.24 -5.81 14.45
N GLN A 225 6.40 -6.13 13.88
CA GLN A 225 7.69 -6.08 14.60
C GLN A 225 8.05 -4.64 15.01
N LEU A 226 7.87 -3.66 14.12
CA LEU A 226 8.10 -2.24 14.42
C LEU A 226 7.20 -1.77 15.56
N MET A 227 5.94 -2.15 15.57
CA MET A 227 5.00 -1.78 16.65
C MET A 227 5.35 -2.39 17.99
N LYS A 228 5.98 -3.58 18.03
CA LYS A 228 6.45 -4.25 19.26
C LYS A 228 7.86 -3.82 19.69
N SER A 229 8.60 -3.11 18.85
CA SER A 229 9.96 -2.64 19.15
C SER A 229 9.95 -1.30 19.90
N SER A 230 11.10 -0.92 20.43
CA SER A 230 11.35 0.42 21.00
C SER A 230 11.66 1.50 19.95
N ILE A 231 11.66 1.14 18.65
CA ILE A 231 11.93 2.08 17.56
C ILE A 231 10.75 3.03 17.41
N ILE A 232 11.00 4.33 17.47
CA ILE A 232 10.01 5.39 17.29
C ILE A 232 10.56 6.47 16.36
N ASN A 233 9.66 7.22 15.74
CA ASN A 233 9.97 8.40 14.91
C ASN A 233 10.94 8.11 13.77
N GLU A 234 10.76 6.93 13.15
CA GLU A 234 11.56 6.48 12.01
C GLU A 234 10.67 5.96 10.87
N ARG A 235 11.17 6.09 9.62
CA ARG A 235 10.58 5.46 8.44
C ARG A 235 11.48 4.36 7.90
N PHE A 236 10.86 3.39 7.23
CA PHE A 236 11.53 2.19 6.72
C PHE A 236 11.05 1.82 5.34
N ILE A 237 11.98 1.71 4.39
CA ILE A 237 11.71 1.15 3.07
C ILE A 237 11.49 -0.35 3.19
N LEU A 238 10.37 -0.83 2.64
CA LEU A 238 10.06 -2.24 2.56
C LEU A 238 10.07 -2.70 1.10
N VAL A 239 11.26 -3.09 0.64
CA VAL A 239 11.50 -3.65 -0.70
C VAL A 239 12.30 -4.93 -0.52
N ALA A 240 11.71 -6.07 -0.85
CA ALA A 240 12.39 -7.35 -0.80
C ALA A 240 13.43 -7.46 -1.93
N GLU A 241 13.00 -7.15 -3.15
CA GLU A 241 13.85 -7.17 -4.34
C GLU A 241 13.49 -6.04 -5.31
N ASN A 242 14.51 -5.48 -5.97
CA ASN A 242 14.35 -4.59 -7.12
C ASN A 242 14.27 -5.43 -8.40
N LEU A 243 13.07 -5.55 -8.99
CA LEU A 243 12.82 -6.46 -10.10
C LEU A 243 12.35 -5.74 -11.36
N LYS A 244 12.70 -6.30 -12.52
CA LYS A 244 12.05 -5.95 -13.79
C LYS A 244 10.60 -6.40 -13.76
N PHE A 245 9.67 -5.55 -14.21
CA PHE A 245 8.25 -5.95 -14.35
C PHE A 245 8.08 -7.23 -15.19
N GLU A 246 8.89 -7.39 -16.23
CA GLU A 246 8.92 -8.60 -17.07
C GLU A 246 9.12 -9.86 -16.22
N LYS A 247 10.16 -9.89 -15.35
CA LYS A 247 10.42 -11.04 -14.46
C LYS A 247 9.22 -11.37 -13.58
N VAL A 248 8.55 -10.35 -13.03
CA VAL A 248 7.36 -10.53 -12.18
C VAL A 248 6.20 -11.08 -12.99
N ILE A 249 5.97 -10.54 -14.18
CA ILE A 249 4.87 -10.96 -15.06
C ILE A 249 5.10 -12.40 -15.56
N ASP A 250 6.33 -12.74 -15.96
CA ASP A 250 6.68 -14.08 -16.44
C ASP A 250 6.46 -15.14 -15.35
N GLU A 251 6.91 -14.85 -14.13
CA GLU A 251 6.74 -15.78 -13.02
C GLU A 251 5.26 -16.01 -12.68
N PHE A 252 4.44 -14.94 -12.57
CA PHE A 252 3.01 -15.11 -12.34
C PHE A 252 2.28 -15.73 -13.54
N SER A 253 2.72 -15.45 -14.77
CA SER A 253 2.16 -16.12 -15.96
C SER A 253 2.40 -17.62 -15.92
N ARG A 254 3.62 -18.03 -15.52
CA ARG A 254 3.98 -19.44 -15.33
C ARG A 254 3.12 -20.08 -14.23
N LEU A 255 2.97 -19.43 -13.07
CA LEU A 255 2.19 -19.92 -11.94
C LEU A 255 0.69 -20.02 -12.26
N TYR A 256 0.13 -19.08 -13.01
CA TYR A 256 -1.27 -19.09 -13.44
C TYR A 256 -1.51 -19.93 -14.70
N LYS A 257 -0.46 -20.54 -15.28
CA LYS A 257 -0.51 -21.33 -16.51
C LYS A 257 -1.10 -20.55 -17.70
N VAL A 258 -0.76 -19.28 -17.83
CA VAL A 258 -1.13 -18.41 -18.95
C VAL A 258 0.10 -17.98 -19.72
N SER A 259 -0.07 -17.65 -21.02
CA SER A 259 1.04 -17.17 -21.84
C SER A 259 1.49 -15.78 -21.39
N PRO A 260 2.79 -15.53 -21.16
CA PRO A 260 3.29 -14.22 -20.83
C PRO A 260 3.12 -13.24 -22.01
N PRO A 261 3.03 -11.93 -21.75
CA PRO A 261 2.95 -10.93 -22.82
C PRO A 261 4.25 -10.89 -23.62
N LYS A 262 4.13 -10.86 -24.95
CA LYS A 262 5.28 -10.86 -25.88
C LYS A 262 5.76 -9.45 -26.25
N LEU A 263 4.96 -8.42 -25.96
CA LEU A 263 5.21 -7.07 -26.46
C LEU A 263 5.60 -6.15 -25.33
N ALA A 264 6.83 -5.65 -25.39
CA ALA A 264 7.26 -4.57 -24.51
C ALA A 264 6.51 -3.28 -24.85
N LEU A 265 6.00 -2.61 -23.83
CA LEU A 265 5.36 -1.32 -23.97
C LEU A 265 6.42 -0.28 -24.41
N LYS A 266 6.18 0.41 -25.52
CA LYS A 266 7.05 1.46 -26.04
C LYS A 266 6.45 2.84 -25.75
N LEU A 267 7.31 3.84 -25.59
CA LEU A 267 6.92 5.21 -25.23
C LEU A 267 5.88 5.79 -26.21
N TRP A 268 6.10 5.62 -27.52
CA TRP A 268 5.18 6.11 -28.56
C TRP A 268 3.77 5.51 -28.47
N MET A 269 3.66 4.24 -28.02
CA MET A 269 2.36 3.57 -27.83
C MET A 269 1.53 4.24 -26.75
N LEU A 270 2.19 4.71 -25.68
CA LEU A 270 1.52 5.45 -24.61
C LEU A 270 1.08 6.84 -25.05
N TYR A 271 1.89 7.55 -25.86
CA TYR A 271 1.47 8.82 -26.45
C TYR A 271 0.27 8.65 -27.37
N LEU A 272 0.23 7.62 -28.21
CA LEU A 272 -0.96 7.31 -29.02
C LEU A 272 -2.17 6.96 -28.16
N ALA A 273 -2.01 6.15 -27.11
CA ALA A 273 -3.08 5.83 -26.17
C ALA A 273 -3.60 7.09 -25.46
N TRP A 274 -2.72 8.00 -25.08
CA TRP A 274 -3.09 9.29 -24.48
C TRP A 274 -3.88 10.17 -25.45
N CYS A 275 -3.45 10.30 -26.69
CA CYS A 275 -4.21 11.01 -27.74
C CYS A 275 -5.61 10.41 -27.92
N PHE A 276 -5.70 9.08 -27.96
CA PHE A 276 -6.97 8.39 -28.08
C PHE A 276 -7.88 8.60 -26.86
N GLU A 277 -7.34 8.59 -25.63
CA GLU A 277 -8.10 8.92 -24.42
C GLU A 277 -8.62 10.36 -24.43
N ILE A 278 -7.84 11.32 -24.95
CA ILE A 278 -8.29 12.69 -25.12
C ILE A 278 -9.49 12.74 -26.07
N LEU A 279 -9.35 12.17 -27.27
CA LEU A 279 -10.42 12.16 -28.26
C LEU A 279 -11.69 11.51 -27.70
N ARG A 280 -11.55 10.37 -27.03
CA ARG A 280 -12.66 9.68 -26.37
C ARG A 280 -13.30 10.51 -25.26
N SER A 281 -12.51 11.26 -24.46
CA SER A 281 -13.04 12.11 -23.40
C SER A 281 -13.84 13.31 -23.92
N PHE A 282 -13.56 13.80 -25.14
CA PHE A 282 -14.38 14.82 -25.82
C PHE A 282 -15.71 14.26 -26.34
N LEU A 283 -15.70 13.00 -26.80
CA LEU A 283 -16.87 12.37 -27.41
C LEU A 283 -17.79 11.66 -26.39
N THR A 284 -17.28 11.38 -25.19
CA THR A 284 -18.00 10.64 -24.15
C THR A 284 -17.64 11.19 -22.76
N SER A 285 -18.43 10.85 -21.75
CA SER A 285 -18.11 11.16 -20.34
C SER A 285 -16.97 10.30 -19.78
N TYR A 286 -16.06 9.77 -20.62
CA TYR A 286 -14.94 8.94 -20.21
C TYR A 286 -13.91 9.75 -19.42
N LYS A 287 -13.60 9.29 -18.20
CA LYS A 287 -12.55 9.90 -17.37
C LYS A 287 -11.18 9.39 -17.80
N ARG A 288 -10.30 10.29 -18.22
CA ARG A 288 -8.92 9.98 -18.61
C ARG A 288 -8.16 9.32 -17.47
N LYS A 289 -7.39 8.30 -17.78
CA LYS A 289 -6.56 7.54 -16.82
C LYS A 289 -5.06 7.80 -17.01
N LEU A 290 -4.65 8.22 -18.21
CA LEU A 290 -3.27 8.46 -18.57
C LEU A 290 -2.99 9.97 -18.63
N THR A 291 -1.91 10.42 -17.95
CA THR A 291 -1.41 11.80 -18.01
C THR A 291 -0.07 11.84 -18.73
N LEU A 292 0.23 12.96 -19.39
CA LEU A 292 1.53 13.17 -20.04
C LEU A 292 2.70 13.00 -19.06
N ASP A 293 2.53 13.50 -17.84
CA ASP A 293 3.57 13.47 -16.81
C ASP A 293 3.81 12.07 -16.24
N ALA A 294 2.83 11.17 -16.33
CA ALA A 294 2.98 9.77 -15.89
C ALA A 294 3.75 8.91 -16.91
N ILE A 295 3.71 9.27 -18.20
CA ILE A 295 4.28 8.45 -19.28
C ILE A 295 5.80 8.22 -19.10
N PRO A 296 6.66 9.22 -18.88
CA PRO A 296 8.10 9.01 -18.68
C PRO A 296 8.41 8.17 -17.44
N ASN A 297 7.64 8.32 -16.36
CA ASN A 297 7.84 7.60 -15.11
C ASN A 297 7.59 6.09 -15.23
N LEU A 298 6.86 5.64 -16.27
CA LEU A 298 6.64 4.22 -16.55
C LEU A 298 7.88 3.51 -17.14
N PHE A 299 8.91 4.27 -17.55
CA PHE A 299 10.14 3.74 -18.13
C PHE A 299 11.37 4.02 -17.28
N LYS A 300 11.27 4.86 -16.24
CA LYS A 300 12.40 5.19 -15.39
C LYS A 300 12.61 4.09 -14.36
N ASN A 301 13.82 3.50 -14.36
CA ASN A 301 14.24 2.57 -13.32
C ASN A 301 14.39 3.30 -11.98
N SER A 302 14.13 2.59 -10.90
CA SER A 302 14.36 3.06 -9.55
C SER A 302 14.76 1.87 -8.69
N PHE A 303 15.83 2.04 -7.93
CA PHE A 303 16.37 1.04 -7.02
C PHE A 303 16.20 1.53 -5.59
N TYR A 304 15.79 0.66 -4.68
CA TYR A 304 15.51 0.99 -3.30
C TYR A 304 16.35 0.10 -2.38
N SER A 305 16.88 0.68 -1.31
CA SER A 305 17.60 -0.03 -0.27
C SER A 305 16.72 -0.25 0.94
N SER A 306 16.65 -1.48 1.44
CA SER A 306 15.97 -1.84 2.69
C SER A 306 16.98 -2.21 3.80
N GLU A 307 18.22 -1.77 3.69
CA GLU A 307 19.27 -2.11 4.66
C GLU A 307 18.98 -1.59 6.07
N LYS A 308 18.23 -0.47 6.17
CA LYS A 308 17.86 0.11 7.47
C LYS A 308 16.99 -0.85 8.30
N ILE A 309 15.94 -1.42 7.72
CA ILE A 309 15.09 -2.36 8.48
C ILE A 309 15.82 -3.68 8.76
N LYS A 310 16.63 -4.16 7.82
CA LYS A 310 17.43 -5.37 8.02
C LYS A 310 18.38 -5.22 9.22
N SER A 311 19.09 -4.10 9.29
CA SER A 311 20.04 -3.84 10.38
C SER A 311 19.36 -3.55 11.73
N LYS A 312 18.26 -2.78 11.73
CA LYS A 312 17.59 -2.35 12.98
C LYS A 312 16.77 -3.47 13.64
N LEU A 313 16.16 -4.37 12.84
CA LEU A 313 15.29 -5.45 13.34
C LEU A 313 15.81 -6.85 13.03
N ASN A 314 17.00 -6.99 12.46
CA ASN A 314 17.47 -8.27 11.89
C ASN A 314 16.39 -8.89 10.98
N PHE A 315 15.79 -8.04 10.11
CA PHE A 315 14.63 -8.39 9.30
C PHE A 315 15.07 -9.11 8.02
N GLU A 316 14.47 -10.26 7.77
CA GLU A 316 14.66 -11.02 6.54
C GLU A 316 13.38 -10.99 5.71
N PHE A 317 13.52 -10.60 4.44
CA PHE A 317 12.45 -10.66 3.46
C PHE A 317 12.36 -12.04 2.82
N GLU A 318 11.13 -12.46 2.52
CA GLU A 318 10.87 -13.67 1.74
C GLU A 318 11.31 -13.45 0.29
N ALA A 319 11.98 -14.45 -0.33
CA ALA A 319 12.40 -14.35 -1.72
C ALA A 319 11.18 -14.26 -2.67
N PHE A 320 11.33 -13.55 -3.80
CA PHE A 320 10.23 -13.30 -4.75
C PHE A 320 9.56 -14.60 -5.22
N THR A 321 10.34 -15.63 -5.56
CA THR A 321 9.82 -16.92 -6.04
C THR A 321 8.93 -17.60 -5.02
N ASP A 322 9.26 -17.49 -3.75
CA ASP A 322 8.58 -18.17 -2.66
C ASP A 322 7.24 -17.51 -2.36
N TYR A 323 7.22 -16.19 -2.19
CA TYR A 323 5.97 -15.48 -1.95
C TYR A 323 5.06 -15.45 -3.19
N ALA A 324 5.61 -15.42 -4.42
CA ALA A 324 4.82 -15.52 -5.64
C ALA A 324 4.09 -16.86 -5.73
N SER A 325 4.78 -17.98 -5.41
CA SER A 325 4.17 -19.30 -5.33
C SER A 325 3.06 -19.36 -4.28
N LYS A 326 3.28 -18.79 -3.10
CA LYS A 326 2.31 -18.71 -2.00
C LYS A 326 1.06 -17.92 -2.39
N ILE A 327 1.24 -16.74 -3.02
CA ILE A 327 0.13 -15.93 -3.53
C ILE A 327 -0.68 -16.69 -4.57
N SER A 328 -0.01 -17.33 -5.54
CA SER A 328 -0.68 -18.09 -6.61
C SER A 328 -1.53 -19.24 -6.07
N LYS A 329 -1.08 -19.96 -5.05
CA LYS A 329 -1.83 -21.06 -4.43
C LYS A 329 -3.09 -20.59 -3.69
N ARG A 330 -3.10 -19.34 -3.22
CA ARG A 330 -4.23 -18.73 -2.51
C ARG A 330 -5.17 -17.93 -3.42
N SER A 331 -4.77 -17.72 -4.69
CA SER A 331 -5.52 -17.01 -5.74
C SER A 331 -6.46 -17.96 -6.48
#